data_89b70ca86e2bde26251adca350b6b822
#
_entry.id   89b70ca86e2bde26251adca350b6b822
#
_cell.length_a   1.000
_cell.length_b   1.000
_cell.length_c   1.000
_cell.angle_alpha   90.00
_cell.angle_beta   90.00
_cell.angle_gamma   90.00
#
_symmetry.space_group_name_H-M   'P 1'
#
loop_
_entity.id
_entity.type
_entity.pdbx_description
1 polymer ?
#
loop_
_entity_poly.entity_id
_entity_poly.type
_entity_poly.pdbx_seq_one_letter_code
_entity_poly.pdbx_strand_id
1 'polypeptide(L)'
;MTVAHSLTEEELDSLREFDSCMVANAIERFNVRLRNTGFTDASIQCMFPDAPSMVGYAVTARLRSLEPPIKGGTFHDRTDFWNSILAIPSPRILVLEDIDDSPGRGAFIGDVHAAILKALGCVGYLTNGAVRELPSVRAAGIQLFAGNLAVSHAYAHIFDMGAAISIGGMEVKPGNLLHGDRHGVLNIPSDIAAEIPRVASAMRTAEQKVVEFCRSSSFSVSKLNEVMKSLA
;
A
#
# COMPACT_ATOMS: atom_id res chain seq x y z
N MET A 1 3.06 -24.13 3.98
CA MET A 1 2.43 -22.81 3.84
C MET A 1 1.36 -22.95 2.76
N THR A 2 0.09 -22.86 3.14
CA THR A 2 -1.02 -22.83 2.16
C THR A 2 -0.88 -21.52 1.40
N VAL A 3 -0.61 -21.58 0.11
CA VAL A 3 -0.63 -20.40 -0.78
C VAL A 3 -2.07 -19.91 -0.75
N ALA A 4 -2.32 -18.77 -0.11
CA ALA A 4 -3.60 -18.10 -0.24
C ALA A 4 -3.86 -17.93 -1.74
N HIS A 5 -5.06 -18.25 -2.18
CA HIS A 5 -5.43 -18.17 -3.59
C HIS A 5 -5.21 -16.72 -4.05
N SER A 6 -4.29 -16.52 -4.98
CA SER A 6 -4.07 -15.19 -5.55
C SER A 6 -5.31 -14.81 -6.36
N LEU A 7 -5.75 -13.55 -6.18
CA LEU A 7 -6.85 -13.00 -6.96
C LEU A 7 -6.51 -13.00 -8.45
N THR A 8 -7.52 -13.11 -9.28
CA THR A 8 -7.41 -12.91 -10.73
C THR A 8 -7.13 -11.44 -11.05
N GLU A 9 -6.63 -11.14 -12.25
CA GLU A 9 -6.39 -9.74 -12.67
C GLU A 9 -7.69 -8.93 -12.67
N GLU A 10 -8.82 -9.54 -13.05
CA GLU A 10 -10.14 -8.89 -13.02
C GLU A 10 -10.58 -8.51 -11.59
N GLU A 11 -10.32 -9.37 -10.61
CA GLU A 11 -10.60 -9.07 -9.19
C GLU A 11 -9.70 -7.95 -8.67
N LEU A 12 -8.41 -7.95 -9.06
CA LEU A 12 -7.47 -6.87 -8.71
C LEU A 12 -7.87 -5.54 -9.35
N ASP A 13 -8.30 -5.55 -10.62
CA ASP A 13 -8.79 -4.36 -11.31
C ASP A 13 -10.04 -3.81 -10.65
N SER A 14 -10.96 -4.68 -10.24
CA SER A 14 -12.17 -4.29 -9.52
C SER A 14 -11.86 -3.60 -8.18
N LEU A 15 -10.79 -4.01 -7.49
CA LEU A 15 -10.33 -3.33 -6.27
C LEU A 15 -9.75 -1.94 -6.57
N ARG A 16 -9.06 -1.74 -7.70
CA ARG A 16 -8.49 -0.45 -8.12
C ARG A 16 -9.53 0.63 -8.43
N GLU A 17 -10.79 0.24 -8.67
CA GLU A 17 -11.90 1.18 -8.93
C GLU A 17 -12.36 1.96 -7.69
N PHE A 18 -11.93 1.57 -6.50
CA PHE A 18 -12.29 2.19 -5.23
C PHE A 18 -11.10 2.90 -4.61
N ASP A 19 -11.38 3.96 -3.87
CA ASP A 19 -10.39 4.58 -3.00
C ASP A 19 -10.18 3.77 -1.71
N SER A 20 -9.05 4.03 -1.03
CA SER A 20 -8.71 3.32 0.20
C SER A 20 -9.76 3.51 1.31
N CYS A 21 -10.45 4.65 1.35
CA CYS A 21 -11.49 4.91 2.33
C CYS A 21 -12.71 3.98 2.11
N MET A 22 -13.14 3.82 0.86
CA MET A 22 -14.24 2.92 0.52
C MET A 22 -13.87 1.45 0.76
N VAL A 23 -12.63 1.06 0.43
CA VAL A 23 -12.13 -0.29 0.72
C VAL A 23 -12.09 -0.54 2.23
N ALA A 24 -11.62 0.42 3.04
CA ALA A 24 -11.62 0.32 4.50
C ALA A 24 -13.04 0.15 5.05
N ASN A 25 -13.98 0.98 4.61
CA ASN A 25 -15.40 0.90 5.00
C ASN A 25 -16.02 -0.46 4.62
N ALA A 26 -15.68 -1.00 3.44
CA ALA A 26 -16.16 -2.31 3.02
C ALA A 26 -15.60 -3.45 3.91
N ILE A 27 -14.32 -3.39 4.29
CA ILE A 27 -13.71 -4.35 5.23
C ILE A 27 -14.43 -4.36 6.58
N GLU A 28 -14.86 -3.20 7.09
CA GLU A 28 -15.59 -3.09 8.36
C GLU A 28 -16.89 -3.92 8.38
N ARG A 29 -17.56 -4.11 7.23
CA ARG A 29 -18.79 -4.89 7.13
C ARG A 29 -18.60 -6.38 7.45
N PHE A 30 -17.38 -6.88 7.37
CA PHE A 30 -17.03 -8.28 7.67
C PHE A 30 -16.65 -8.52 9.14
N ASN A 31 -16.41 -7.47 9.92
CA ASN A 31 -15.99 -7.55 11.34
C ASN A 31 -14.76 -8.48 11.58
N VAL A 32 -13.84 -8.53 10.64
CA VAL A 32 -12.65 -9.42 10.69
C VAL A 32 -11.47 -8.82 11.45
N ARG A 33 -11.51 -7.53 11.76
CA ARG A 33 -10.51 -6.81 12.55
C ARG A 33 -11.09 -5.56 13.22
N LEU A 34 -10.33 -4.98 14.15
CA LEU A 34 -10.68 -3.68 14.71
C LEU A 34 -10.60 -2.59 13.64
N ARG A 35 -11.49 -1.59 13.73
CA ARG A 35 -11.61 -0.52 12.72
C ARG A 35 -10.41 0.43 12.68
N ASN A 36 -9.61 0.47 13.71
CA ASN A 36 -8.42 1.31 13.85
C ASN A 36 -7.11 0.56 13.56
N THR A 37 -7.16 -0.59 12.86
CA THR A 37 -5.99 -1.40 12.52
C THR A 37 -5.96 -1.76 11.04
N GLY A 38 -4.75 -2.11 10.54
CA GLY A 38 -4.56 -2.61 9.18
C GLY A 38 -4.45 -1.54 8.11
N PHE A 39 -4.06 -0.32 8.49
CA PHE A 39 -3.70 0.77 7.59
C PHE A 39 -2.56 1.61 8.17
N THR A 40 -1.87 2.35 7.31
CA THR A 40 -0.77 3.24 7.71
C THR A 40 -1.30 4.52 8.36
N ASP A 41 -0.58 5.01 9.36
CA ASP A 41 -0.82 6.32 9.96
C ASP A 41 -0.26 7.48 9.11
N ALA A 42 -0.41 8.70 9.58
CA ALA A 42 0.00 9.92 8.89
C ALA A 42 1.53 10.09 8.72
N SER A 43 2.35 9.22 9.31
CA SER A 43 3.79 9.21 9.09
C SER A 43 4.17 8.72 7.68
N ILE A 44 3.26 8.02 7.01
CA ILE A 44 3.44 7.52 5.64
C ILE A 44 2.62 8.39 4.68
N GLN A 45 3.30 8.99 3.71
CA GLN A 45 2.69 9.89 2.74
C GLN A 45 2.71 9.30 1.33
N CYS A 46 1.64 9.51 0.58
CA CYS A 46 1.58 9.19 -0.84
C CYS A 46 2.35 10.25 -1.63
N MET A 47 3.40 9.84 -2.35
CA MET A 47 4.24 10.75 -3.13
C MET A 47 3.61 11.15 -4.49
N PHE A 48 2.66 10.35 -5.00
CA PHE A 48 1.96 10.59 -6.26
C PHE A 48 0.44 10.53 -6.08
N PRO A 49 -0.16 11.54 -5.41
CA PRO A 49 -1.58 11.50 -5.02
C PRO A 49 -2.56 11.52 -6.21
N ASP A 50 -2.09 11.86 -7.40
CA ASP A 50 -2.90 11.87 -8.63
C ASP A 50 -2.80 10.55 -9.43
N ALA A 51 -1.97 9.61 -9.00
CA ALA A 51 -1.89 8.29 -9.62
C ALA A 51 -3.11 7.43 -9.23
N PRO A 52 -3.48 6.44 -10.08
CA PRO A 52 -4.51 5.47 -9.75
C PRO A 52 -4.21 4.69 -8.46
N SER A 53 -5.24 4.11 -7.87
CA SER A 53 -5.09 3.22 -6.73
C SER A 53 -4.14 2.06 -7.04
N MET A 54 -3.21 1.81 -6.13
CA MET A 54 -2.25 0.71 -6.19
C MET A 54 -2.84 -0.51 -5.50
N VAL A 55 -2.82 -1.66 -6.17
CA VAL A 55 -3.20 -2.96 -5.56
C VAL A 55 -2.13 -3.99 -5.90
N GLY A 56 -1.65 -4.74 -4.89
CA GLY A 56 -0.65 -5.78 -5.12
C GLY A 56 -0.23 -6.51 -3.84
N TYR A 57 0.60 -7.53 -4.03
CA TYR A 57 1.07 -8.40 -2.94
C TYR A 57 2.39 -7.90 -2.37
N ALA A 58 2.48 -7.85 -1.05
CA ALA A 58 3.63 -7.34 -0.32
C ALA A 58 4.84 -8.26 -0.43
N VAL A 59 5.97 -7.69 -0.83
CA VAL A 59 7.31 -8.25 -0.63
C VAL A 59 7.93 -7.49 0.51
N THR A 60 8.29 -8.15 1.60
CA THR A 60 8.80 -7.47 2.78
C THR A 60 10.30 -7.65 2.94
N ALA A 61 10.97 -6.57 3.29
CA ALA A 61 12.37 -6.60 3.72
C ALA A 61 12.65 -5.45 4.71
N ARG A 62 13.76 -5.54 5.40
CA ARG A 62 14.26 -4.48 6.27
C ARG A 62 15.54 -3.88 5.70
N LEU A 63 15.69 -2.59 5.85
CA LEU A 63 16.89 -1.86 5.41
C LEU A 63 17.52 -1.10 6.57
N ARG A 64 18.79 -0.76 6.39
CA ARG A 64 19.52 0.27 7.14
C ARG A 64 20.14 1.26 6.18
N SER A 65 20.31 2.49 6.62
CA SER A 65 20.90 3.56 5.80
C SER A 65 21.93 4.42 6.53
N LEU A 66 21.97 4.35 7.86
CA LEU A 66 22.80 5.21 8.69
C LEU A 66 24.28 4.82 8.66
N GLU A 67 24.56 3.52 8.67
CA GLU A 67 25.90 2.96 8.73
C GLU A 67 26.20 2.02 7.56
N PRO A 68 27.48 1.90 7.14
CA PRO A 68 27.85 0.95 6.10
C PRO A 68 27.61 -0.51 6.55
N PRO A 69 27.30 -1.44 5.64
CA PRO A 69 27.11 -2.84 5.97
C PRO A 69 28.41 -3.45 6.54
N ILE A 70 28.25 -4.31 7.57
CA ILE A 70 29.39 -4.96 8.25
C ILE A 70 30.12 -5.93 7.31
N LYS A 71 29.39 -6.59 6.40
CA LYS A 71 29.92 -7.52 5.40
C LYS A 71 29.14 -7.43 4.09
N GLY A 72 29.84 -7.59 2.97
CA GLY A 72 29.24 -7.67 1.64
C GLY A 72 29.17 -6.36 0.88
N GLY A 73 28.91 -6.46 -0.41
CA GLY A 73 28.73 -5.33 -1.31
C GLY A 73 27.38 -4.65 -1.08
N THR A 74 27.37 -3.35 -1.22
CA THR A 74 26.22 -2.51 -0.85
C THR A 74 25.03 -2.62 -1.82
N PHE A 75 25.26 -2.76 -3.13
CA PHE A 75 24.17 -2.58 -4.09
C PHE A 75 24.17 -3.55 -5.28
N HIS A 76 25.31 -4.18 -5.62
CA HIS A 76 25.50 -4.71 -6.96
C HIS A 76 25.35 -6.23 -7.09
N ASP A 77 25.36 -6.98 -6.00
CA ASP A 77 25.19 -8.43 -6.03
C ASP A 77 24.16 -8.88 -5.00
N ARG A 78 22.89 -8.64 -5.35
CA ARG A 78 21.72 -8.96 -4.52
C ARG A 78 20.75 -9.86 -5.25
N THR A 79 21.28 -10.86 -5.95
CA THR A 79 20.47 -11.88 -6.64
C THR A 79 19.49 -12.59 -5.68
N ASP A 80 19.88 -12.79 -4.45
CA ASP A 80 19.06 -13.32 -3.39
C ASP A 80 17.81 -12.44 -3.14
N PHE A 81 18.02 -11.13 -3.03
CA PHE A 81 16.94 -10.16 -2.84
C PHE A 81 16.01 -10.08 -4.06
N TRP A 82 16.54 -10.02 -5.28
CA TRP A 82 15.74 -10.00 -6.48
C TRP A 82 14.89 -11.28 -6.61
N ASN A 83 15.46 -12.43 -6.29
CA ASN A 83 14.72 -13.70 -6.27
C ASN A 83 13.64 -13.74 -5.19
N SER A 84 13.84 -13.10 -4.04
CA SER A 84 12.80 -13.01 -3.01
C SER A 84 11.60 -12.20 -3.46
N ILE A 85 11.81 -11.16 -4.29
CA ILE A 85 10.73 -10.41 -4.92
C ILE A 85 9.93 -11.33 -5.86
N LEU A 86 10.60 -12.10 -6.71
CA LEU A 86 9.95 -13.00 -7.67
C LEU A 86 9.20 -14.16 -7.01
N ALA A 87 9.50 -14.50 -5.76
CA ALA A 87 8.79 -15.54 -5.01
C ALA A 87 7.35 -15.14 -4.60
N ILE A 88 7.01 -13.85 -4.68
CA ILE A 88 5.67 -13.33 -4.39
C ILE A 88 4.90 -13.20 -5.71
N PRO A 89 3.59 -13.51 -5.75
CA PRO A 89 2.76 -13.30 -6.94
C PRO A 89 2.76 -11.85 -7.43
N SER A 90 2.67 -11.64 -8.74
CA SER A 90 2.45 -10.31 -9.33
C SER A 90 0.95 -9.95 -9.26
N PRO A 91 0.60 -8.64 -9.22
CA PRO A 91 1.46 -7.46 -9.08
C PRO A 91 2.06 -7.33 -7.68
N ARG A 92 3.30 -6.86 -7.59
CA ARG A 92 4.05 -6.80 -6.34
C ARG A 92 4.19 -5.39 -5.79
N ILE A 93 4.26 -5.27 -4.47
CA ILE A 93 4.59 -4.03 -3.78
C ILE A 93 5.79 -4.32 -2.88
N LEU A 94 6.91 -3.66 -3.15
CA LEU A 94 8.07 -3.77 -2.27
C LEU A 94 7.83 -2.92 -1.01
N VAL A 95 7.85 -3.54 0.15
CA VAL A 95 7.66 -2.90 1.46
C VAL A 95 8.97 -3.01 2.23
N LEU A 96 9.63 -1.86 2.45
CA LEU A 96 10.91 -1.77 3.16
C LEU A 96 10.77 -1.02 4.48
N GLU A 97 10.97 -1.72 5.57
CA GLU A 97 11.09 -1.11 6.89
C GLU A 97 12.54 -0.61 7.10
N ASP A 98 12.72 0.69 7.24
CA ASP A 98 13.97 1.28 7.71
C ASP A 98 14.03 1.10 9.24
N ILE A 99 14.96 0.26 9.69
CA ILE A 99 15.13 -0.14 11.08
C ILE A 99 16.22 0.64 11.82
N ASP A 100 16.70 1.73 11.24
CA ASP A 100 17.58 2.64 11.94
C ASP A 100 16.83 3.41 13.05
N ASP A 101 17.53 3.84 14.09
CA ASP A 101 16.93 4.62 15.19
C ASP A 101 16.29 5.94 14.70
N SER A 102 16.74 6.43 13.55
CA SER A 102 16.19 7.59 12.85
C SER A 102 15.96 7.24 11.38
N PRO A 103 14.82 6.66 11.03
CA PRO A 103 14.51 6.27 9.66
C PRO A 103 14.58 7.42 8.65
N GLY A 104 14.95 7.13 7.41
CA GLY A 104 14.93 8.10 6.33
C GLY A 104 16.23 8.91 6.13
N ARG A 105 17.35 8.47 6.67
CA ARG A 105 18.66 9.10 6.42
C ARG A 105 19.13 8.91 4.99
N GLY A 106 18.86 7.75 4.40
CA GLY A 106 19.16 7.42 3.01
C GLY A 106 17.99 6.80 2.29
N ALA A 107 17.89 7.05 0.99
CA ALA A 107 16.85 6.49 0.15
C ALA A 107 17.34 5.24 -0.57
N PHE A 108 16.62 4.11 -0.45
CA PHE A 108 16.92 2.90 -1.21
C PHE A 108 16.47 3.06 -2.67
N ILE A 109 15.26 3.58 -2.92
CA ILE A 109 14.72 3.74 -4.26
C ILE A 109 15.16 5.06 -4.91
N GLY A 110 15.55 4.98 -6.15
CA GLY A 110 15.74 6.05 -7.12
C GLY A 110 15.40 5.49 -8.51
N ASP A 111 15.87 6.13 -9.58
CA ASP A 111 15.58 5.79 -10.98
C ASP A 111 15.95 4.35 -11.35
N VAL A 112 17.18 3.93 -11.02
CA VAL A 112 17.69 2.58 -11.32
C VAL A 112 16.86 1.51 -10.61
N HIS A 113 16.62 1.68 -9.29
CA HIS A 113 15.81 0.70 -8.56
C HIS A 113 14.36 0.68 -9.01
N ALA A 114 13.79 1.83 -9.39
CA ALA A 114 12.44 1.88 -9.96
C ALA A 114 12.35 1.08 -11.26
N ALA A 115 13.34 1.20 -12.14
CA ALA A 115 13.40 0.42 -13.37
C ALA A 115 13.54 -1.10 -13.10
N ILE A 116 14.39 -1.49 -12.15
CA ILE A 116 14.54 -2.88 -11.72
C ILE A 116 13.22 -3.42 -11.15
N LEU A 117 12.60 -2.70 -10.21
CA LEU A 117 11.35 -3.11 -9.59
C LEU A 117 10.23 -3.26 -10.63
N LYS A 118 10.16 -2.35 -11.61
CA LYS A 118 9.21 -2.46 -12.72
C LYS A 118 9.43 -3.72 -13.54
N ALA A 119 10.68 -4.03 -13.86
CA ALA A 119 11.04 -5.26 -14.58
C ALA A 119 10.70 -6.52 -13.78
N LEU A 120 10.75 -6.45 -12.46
CA LEU A 120 10.35 -7.53 -11.55
C LEU A 120 8.83 -7.56 -11.27
N GLY A 121 8.02 -6.80 -12.01
CA GLY A 121 6.55 -6.80 -11.87
C GLY A 121 6.04 -6.07 -10.62
N CYS A 122 6.83 -5.16 -10.05
CA CYS A 122 6.36 -4.30 -8.99
C CYS A 122 5.52 -3.13 -9.56
N VAL A 123 4.47 -2.77 -8.81
CA VAL A 123 3.59 -1.62 -9.10
C VAL A 123 3.72 -0.52 -8.05
N GLY A 124 4.36 -0.82 -6.92
CA GLY A 124 4.50 0.11 -5.83
C GLY A 124 5.68 -0.17 -4.90
N TYR A 125 5.98 0.85 -4.11
CA TYR A 125 7.00 0.84 -3.08
C TYR A 125 6.47 1.57 -1.84
N LEU A 126 6.65 0.96 -0.67
CA LEU A 126 6.20 1.47 0.62
C LEU A 126 7.34 1.42 1.63
N THR A 127 7.62 2.52 2.34
CA THR A 127 8.64 2.58 3.38
C THR A 127 8.32 3.61 4.46
N ASN A 128 8.76 3.38 5.69
CA ASN A 128 8.85 4.41 6.72
C ASN A 128 10.13 5.27 6.59
N GLY A 129 11.05 4.86 5.72
CA GLY A 129 12.27 5.57 5.39
C GLY A 129 12.07 6.65 4.32
N ALA A 130 13.12 6.94 3.56
CA ALA A 130 13.12 7.97 2.54
C ALA A 130 13.12 7.43 1.11
N VAL A 131 12.66 8.29 0.19
CA VAL A 131 12.71 8.09 -1.26
C VAL A 131 13.36 9.29 -1.94
N ARG A 132 13.80 9.13 -3.20
CA ARG A 132 14.41 10.20 -3.99
C ARG A 132 14.03 10.07 -5.48
N GLU A 133 14.43 11.06 -6.28
CA GLU A 133 14.28 11.05 -7.74
C GLU A 133 12.81 10.83 -8.20
N LEU A 134 11.88 11.47 -7.51
CA LEU A 134 10.43 11.29 -7.70
C LEU A 134 9.98 11.36 -9.17
N PRO A 135 10.45 12.30 -10.02
CA PRO A 135 10.02 12.36 -11.41
C PRO A 135 10.37 11.08 -12.20
N SER A 136 11.56 10.54 -12.00
CA SER A 136 12.02 9.32 -12.67
C SER A 136 11.29 8.08 -12.19
N VAL A 137 11.05 7.96 -10.88
CA VAL A 137 10.29 6.86 -10.29
C VAL A 137 8.84 6.88 -10.78
N ARG A 138 8.23 8.07 -10.87
CA ARG A 138 6.90 8.24 -11.45
C ARG A 138 6.84 7.81 -12.92
N ALA A 139 7.84 8.19 -13.70
CA ALA A 139 7.94 7.81 -15.10
C ALA A 139 8.10 6.29 -15.30
N ALA A 140 8.72 5.58 -14.36
CA ALA A 140 8.79 4.12 -14.33
C ALA A 140 7.44 3.45 -14.01
N GLY A 141 6.44 4.21 -13.56
CA GLY A 141 5.11 3.70 -13.21
C GLY A 141 5.08 2.92 -11.88
N ILE A 142 5.92 3.32 -10.93
CA ILE A 142 5.93 2.82 -9.55
C ILE A 142 5.23 3.85 -8.65
N GLN A 143 4.17 3.43 -7.96
CA GLN A 143 3.53 4.26 -6.94
C GLN A 143 4.38 4.26 -5.66
N LEU A 144 4.57 5.43 -5.04
CA LEU A 144 5.42 5.60 -3.87
C LEU A 144 4.65 6.02 -2.63
N PHE A 145 4.97 5.35 -1.52
CA PHE A 145 4.55 5.76 -0.18
C PHE A 145 5.79 5.78 0.72
N ALA A 146 6.04 6.89 1.40
CA ALA A 146 7.25 7.06 2.19
C ALA A 146 7.05 7.98 3.40
N GLY A 147 7.91 7.79 4.39
CA GLY A 147 7.97 8.69 5.54
C GLY A 147 8.69 9.99 5.23
N ASN A 148 9.64 10.02 4.26
CA ASN A 148 10.48 11.16 4.03
C ASN A 148 11.06 11.22 2.60
N LEU A 149 11.72 12.34 2.29
CA LEU A 149 12.55 12.53 1.10
C LEU A 149 14.02 12.66 1.50
N ALA A 150 14.94 12.09 0.73
CA ALA A 150 16.36 12.24 0.93
C ALA A 150 17.10 12.60 -0.37
N VAL A 151 18.19 13.35 -0.25
CA VAL A 151 19.05 13.70 -1.38
C VAL A 151 19.96 12.53 -1.76
N SER A 152 20.43 11.77 -0.76
CA SER A 152 21.43 10.71 -0.89
C SER A 152 20.81 9.34 -0.61
N HIS A 153 21.41 8.30 -1.20
CA HIS A 153 21.17 6.92 -0.74
C HIS A 153 21.90 6.59 0.56
N ALA A 154 22.84 7.46 1.00
CA ALA A 154 23.71 7.20 2.14
C ALA A 154 24.33 5.78 2.07
N TYR A 155 24.14 4.96 3.10
CA TYR A 155 24.57 3.56 3.13
C TYR A 155 23.39 2.59 3.01
N ALA A 156 22.28 3.00 2.37
CA ALA A 156 21.09 2.16 2.27
C ALA A 156 21.42 0.75 1.74
N HIS A 157 21.11 -0.27 2.53
CA HIS A 157 21.32 -1.67 2.19
C HIS A 157 20.25 -2.55 2.83
N ILE A 158 19.96 -3.66 2.17
CA ILE A 158 19.00 -4.65 2.71
C ILE A 158 19.65 -5.40 3.86
N PHE A 159 19.00 -5.35 5.02
CA PHE A 159 19.42 -6.03 6.24
C PHE A 159 18.94 -7.47 6.28
N ASP A 160 17.63 -7.67 6.04
CA ASP A 160 17.03 -9.00 5.86
C ASP A 160 15.76 -8.92 4.99
N MET A 161 15.15 -10.07 4.69
CA MET A 161 13.98 -10.17 3.83
C MET A 161 13.04 -11.29 4.27
N GLY A 162 11.76 -11.14 3.94
CA GLY A 162 10.74 -12.18 4.17
C GLY A 162 10.21 -12.26 5.60
N ALA A 163 10.61 -11.36 6.49
CA ALA A 163 10.03 -11.25 7.83
C ALA A 163 8.75 -10.41 7.81
N ALA A 164 7.89 -10.58 8.82
CA ALA A 164 6.85 -9.62 9.12
C ALA A 164 7.49 -8.31 9.60
N ILE A 165 6.96 -7.18 9.13
CA ILE A 165 7.47 -5.84 9.40
C ILE A 165 6.35 -4.89 9.83
N SER A 166 6.70 -3.71 10.34
CA SER A 166 5.73 -2.69 10.74
C SER A 166 6.00 -1.38 9.99
N ILE A 167 5.00 -0.87 9.28
CA ILE A 167 5.09 0.39 8.53
C ILE A 167 3.93 1.30 8.93
N GLY A 168 4.23 2.47 9.51
CA GLY A 168 3.21 3.42 9.93
C GLY A 168 2.14 2.78 10.83
N GLY A 169 2.57 1.93 11.79
CA GLY A 169 1.68 1.19 12.68
C GLY A 169 0.92 0.02 12.06
N MET A 170 1.08 -0.23 10.76
CA MET A 170 0.48 -1.38 10.07
C MET A 170 1.45 -2.57 10.02
N GLU A 171 1.05 -3.74 10.57
CA GLU A 171 1.78 -4.98 10.35
C GLU A 171 1.61 -5.47 8.91
N VAL A 172 2.71 -5.82 8.25
CA VAL A 172 2.76 -6.37 6.90
C VAL A 172 3.56 -7.66 6.87
N LYS A 173 2.98 -8.72 6.32
CA LYS A 173 3.62 -10.01 6.09
C LYS A 173 3.85 -10.24 4.60
N PRO A 174 4.86 -11.04 4.22
CA PRO A 174 5.02 -11.45 2.83
C PRO A 174 3.72 -12.03 2.25
N GLY A 175 3.33 -11.57 1.06
CA GLY A 175 2.11 -12.01 0.41
C GLY A 175 0.81 -11.36 0.88
N ASN A 176 0.84 -10.43 1.85
CA ASN A 176 -0.35 -9.64 2.18
C ASN A 176 -0.80 -8.83 0.97
N LEU A 177 -2.11 -8.78 0.72
CA LEU A 177 -2.69 -7.93 -0.31
C LEU A 177 -2.83 -6.51 0.21
N LEU A 178 -2.17 -5.57 -0.45
CA LEU A 178 -2.20 -4.16 -0.09
C LEU A 178 -2.97 -3.34 -1.12
N HIS A 179 -3.68 -2.34 -0.65
CA HIS A 179 -4.32 -1.29 -1.44
C HIS A 179 -3.80 0.07 -0.98
N GLY A 180 -3.50 0.97 -1.90
CA GLY A 180 -2.98 2.29 -1.54
C GLY A 180 -3.34 3.36 -2.56
N ASP A 181 -3.66 4.54 -2.05
CA ASP A 181 -3.93 5.74 -2.82
C ASP A 181 -3.48 7.00 -2.06
N ARG A 182 -3.98 8.18 -2.45
CA ARG A 182 -3.66 9.45 -1.78
C ARG A 182 -3.88 9.48 -0.26
N HIS A 183 -4.71 8.60 0.29
CA HIS A 183 -5.04 8.56 1.72
C HIS A 183 -4.07 7.71 2.53
N GLY A 184 -3.22 6.90 1.87
CA GLY A 184 -2.28 5.98 2.50
C GLY A 184 -2.43 4.56 1.98
N VAL A 185 -1.95 3.59 2.76
CA VAL A 185 -1.96 2.16 2.39
C VAL A 185 -2.72 1.38 3.44
N LEU A 186 -3.51 0.41 3.01
CA LEU A 186 -4.18 -0.56 3.87
C LEU A 186 -3.93 -1.99 3.41
N ASN A 187 -4.03 -2.92 4.35
CA ASN A 187 -3.97 -4.36 4.12
C ASN A 187 -5.40 -4.91 3.96
N ILE A 188 -5.66 -5.62 2.88
CA ILE A 188 -6.93 -6.31 2.64
C ILE A 188 -6.79 -7.75 3.15
N PRO A 189 -7.62 -8.21 4.13
CA PRO A 189 -7.62 -9.60 4.54
C PRO A 189 -7.97 -10.54 3.37
N SER A 190 -7.13 -11.56 3.15
CA SER A 190 -7.23 -12.45 1.98
C SER A 190 -8.58 -13.16 1.88
N ASP A 191 -9.16 -13.52 3.03
CA ASP A 191 -10.39 -14.33 3.11
C ASP A 191 -11.64 -13.61 2.58
N ILE A 192 -11.60 -12.27 2.52
CA ILE A 192 -12.71 -11.43 2.08
C ILE A 192 -12.39 -10.62 0.83
N ALA A 193 -11.15 -10.69 0.33
CA ALA A 193 -10.65 -9.78 -0.71
C ALA A 193 -11.51 -9.80 -1.99
N ALA A 194 -11.94 -10.96 -2.46
CA ALA A 194 -12.78 -11.11 -3.65
C ALA A 194 -14.20 -10.51 -3.48
N GLU A 195 -14.68 -10.38 -2.24
CA GLU A 195 -16.02 -9.83 -1.96
C GLU A 195 -16.03 -8.31 -1.77
N ILE A 196 -14.87 -7.70 -1.49
CA ILE A 196 -14.75 -6.26 -1.23
C ILE A 196 -15.36 -5.41 -2.35
N PRO A 197 -15.08 -5.64 -3.65
CA PRO A 197 -15.63 -4.80 -4.72
C PRO A 197 -17.16 -4.79 -4.73
N ARG A 198 -17.80 -5.94 -4.52
CA ARG A 198 -19.26 -6.06 -4.46
C ARG A 198 -19.84 -5.26 -3.29
N VAL A 199 -19.23 -5.38 -2.10
CA VAL A 199 -19.67 -4.65 -0.89
C VAL A 199 -19.45 -3.14 -1.06
N ALA A 200 -18.27 -2.74 -1.53
CA ALA A 200 -17.92 -1.34 -1.79
C ALA A 200 -18.87 -0.68 -2.80
N SER A 201 -19.23 -1.38 -3.88
CA SER A 201 -20.20 -0.89 -4.89
C SER A 201 -21.60 -0.66 -4.30
N ALA A 202 -22.07 -1.60 -3.48
CA ALA A 202 -23.36 -1.45 -2.80
C ALA A 202 -23.36 -0.27 -1.82
N MET A 203 -22.27 -0.09 -1.05
CA MET A 203 -22.10 1.02 -0.13
C MET A 203 -22.04 2.37 -0.87
N ARG A 204 -21.23 2.48 -1.93
CA ARG A 204 -21.14 3.67 -2.78
C ARG A 204 -22.50 4.09 -3.32
N THR A 205 -23.31 3.11 -3.76
CA THR A 205 -24.68 3.37 -4.25
C THR A 205 -25.61 3.88 -3.15
N ALA A 206 -25.51 3.34 -1.94
CA ALA A 206 -26.29 3.79 -0.79
C ALA A 206 -25.86 5.20 -0.33
N GLU A 207 -24.58 5.46 -0.20
CA GLU A 207 -24.04 6.76 0.17
C GLU A 207 -24.40 7.85 -0.85
N GLN A 208 -24.37 7.53 -2.15
CA GLN A 208 -24.76 8.44 -3.21
C GLN A 208 -26.21 8.96 -3.04
N LYS A 209 -27.13 8.11 -2.61
CA LYS A 209 -28.53 8.53 -2.34
C LYS A 209 -28.62 9.59 -1.24
N VAL A 210 -27.80 9.44 -0.19
CA VAL A 210 -27.74 10.45 0.89
C VAL A 210 -27.16 11.76 0.38
N VAL A 211 -26.07 11.70 -0.39
CA VAL A 211 -25.44 12.88 -0.99
C VAL A 211 -26.42 13.62 -1.93
N GLU A 212 -27.13 12.89 -2.77
CA GLU A 212 -28.15 13.46 -3.69
C GLU A 212 -29.30 14.08 -2.91
N PHE A 213 -29.79 13.40 -1.87
CA PHE A 213 -30.83 13.94 -1.00
C PHE A 213 -30.37 15.25 -0.34
N CYS A 214 -29.17 15.30 0.18
CA CYS A 214 -28.60 16.51 0.81
C CYS A 214 -28.49 17.70 -0.15
N ARG A 215 -28.34 17.44 -1.45
CA ARG A 215 -28.27 18.46 -2.51
C ARG A 215 -29.63 18.84 -3.08
N SER A 216 -30.68 18.13 -2.72
CA SER A 216 -32.02 18.36 -3.27
C SER A 216 -32.75 19.51 -2.59
N SER A 217 -33.71 20.11 -3.30
CA SER A 217 -34.60 21.12 -2.74
C SER A 217 -35.58 20.58 -1.68
N SER A 218 -35.68 19.24 -1.56
CA SER A 218 -36.55 18.57 -0.58
C SER A 218 -35.82 18.28 0.73
N PHE A 219 -34.56 18.73 0.90
CA PHE A 219 -33.77 18.50 2.09
C PHE A 219 -34.48 19.02 3.36
N SER A 220 -34.53 18.17 4.38
CA SER A 220 -34.88 18.55 5.75
C SER A 220 -34.23 17.56 6.73
N VAL A 221 -33.94 18.02 7.96
CA VAL A 221 -33.31 17.18 9.00
C VAL A 221 -34.16 15.94 9.34
N SER A 222 -35.48 16.10 9.37
CA SER A 222 -36.41 14.97 9.63
C SER A 222 -36.24 13.88 8.56
N LYS A 223 -36.29 14.25 7.27
CA LYS A 223 -36.10 13.31 6.16
C LYS A 223 -34.69 12.75 6.08
N LEU A 224 -33.65 13.55 6.46
CA LEU A 224 -32.26 13.04 6.53
C LEU A 224 -32.16 11.84 7.47
N ASN A 225 -32.79 11.89 8.65
CA ASN A 225 -32.81 10.75 9.56
C ASN A 225 -33.43 9.49 8.96
N GLU A 226 -34.46 9.64 8.12
CA GLU A 226 -35.08 8.52 7.41
C GLU A 226 -34.14 7.93 6.35
N VAL A 227 -33.49 8.81 5.56
CA VAL A 227 -32.54 8.39 4.52
C VAL A 227 -31.31 7.73 5.15
N MET A 228 -30.79 8.26 6.25
CA MET A 228 -29.64 7.67 6.97
C MET A 228 -29.93 6.26 7.49
N LYS A 229 -31.18 5.94 7.90
CA LYS A 229 -31.55 4.57 8.29
C LYS A 229 -31.40 3.56 7.15
N SER A 230 -31.44 4.00 5.90
CA SER A 230 -31.22 3.12 4.73
C SER A 230 -29.76 2.73 4.51
N LEU A 231 -28.81 3.33 5.24
CA LEU A 231 -27.39 2.98 5.20
C LEU A 231 -27.01 1.91 6.25
N ALA A 232 -27.85 1.67 7.23
CA ALA A 232 -27.63 0.67 8.27
C ALA A 232 -28.01 -0.72 7.75
#